data_c9febab39c18848e63f8126093ed094c
#
_entry.id   c9febab39c18848e63f8126093ed094c
#
_cell.length_a   1.000
_cell.length_b   1.000
_cell.length_c   1.000
_cell.angle_alpha   90.00
_cell.angle_beta   90.00
_cell.angle_gamma   90.00
#
_symmetry.space_group_name_H-M   'P 1'
#
loop_
_entity.id
_entity.type
_entity.pdbx_description
1 polymer ?
#
loop_
_entity_poly.entity_id
_entity_poly.type
_entity_poly.pdbx_seq_one_letter_code
_entity_poly.pdbx_strand_id
1 'polypeptide(L)'
;MKKEIKNDPTKPIKRVYNDVIQRAVRYVDPTDIPEFHSLRSSLSRTRSTLLPDIPDDIDDVLLEREWKRTWNGKKFLSHQDNNWGILVFATKKNYQRLERCDVIYADGTFKTCPPPYTQFVAIHGLFQERVLPFLMCLPTSKTVGQYKQLLPHVKAQVRIFTGRNCSPDKAVCDFEQALQSEVETELQNTRICSCCFHLCQSLWRRVSNLDVSTQYGRNRRLKKCNASVSSWH
;
A
#
# COMPACT_ATOMS: atom_id res chain seq x y z
N MET A 1 4.45 -8.36 -26.86
CA MET A 1 4.80 -7.69 -25.60
C MET A 1 4.67 -6.17 -25.69
N LYS A 2 5.47 -5.45 -26.49
CA LYS A 2 5.37 -3.96 -26.57
C LYS A 2 3.96 -3.46 -26.95
N LYS A 3 3.25 -4.14 -27.85
CA LYS A 3 1.86 -3.81 -28.21
C LYS A 3 0.92 -3.93 -26.99
N GLU A 4 1.08 -4.94 -26.15
CA GLU A 4 0.26 -5.09 -24.95
C GLU A 4 0.55 -4.04 -23.87
N ILE A 5 1.82 -3.63 -23.74
CA ILE A 5 2.19 -2.52 -22.86
C ILE A 5 1.57 -1.21 -23.34
N LYS A 6 1.52 -0.99 -24.70
CA LYS A 6 0.85 0.18 -25.27
C LYS A 6 -0.66 0.18 -25.02
N ASN A 7 -1.29 -0.99 -25.03
CA ASN A 7 -2.73 -1.10 -24.77
C ASN A 7 -3.08 -0.94 -23.27
N ASP A 8 -2.18 -1.39 -22.37
CA ASP A 8 -2.34 -1.26 -20.91
C ASP A 8 -0.97 -1.05 -20.26
N PRO A 9 -0.51 0.20 -20.12
CA PRO A 9 0.76 0.51 -19.50
C PRO A 9 0.79 0.24 -17.98
N THR A 10 -0.37 0.05 -17.34
CA THR A 10 -0.48 -0.22 -15.90
C THR A 10 -0.18 -1.68 -15.55
N LYS A 11 -0.31 -2.58 -16.53
CA LYS A 11 -0.08 -4.01 -16.33
C LYS A 11 1.39 -4.30 -15.97
N PRO A 12 1.68 -5.08 -14.90
CA PRO A 12 3.05 -5.43 -14.54
C PRO A 12 3.81 -6.07 -15.71
N ILE A 13 5.02 -5.58 -16.01
CA ILE A 13 5.80 -6.04 -17.18
C ILE A 13 6.04 -7.54 -17.14
N LYS A 14 6.32 -8.11 -15.95
CA LYS A 14 6.52 -9.56 -15.80
C LYS A 14 5.24 -10.34 -16.14
N ARG A 15 4.07 -9.78 -15.83
CA ARG A 15 2.78 -10.40 -16.20
C ARG A 15 2.56 -10.33 -17.71
N VAL A 16 2.86 -9.20 -18.34
CA VAL A 16 2.82 -9.08 -19.82
C VAL A 16 3.73 -10.11 -20.47
N TYR A 17 4.96 -10.25 -19.97
CA TYR A 17 5.89 -11.27 -20.45
C TYR A 17 5.29 -12.68 -20.32
N ASN A 18 4.85 -13.07 -19.11
CA ASN A 18 4.30 -14.40 -18.87
C ASN A 18 3.10 -14.71 -19.77
N ASP A 19 2.16 -13.77 -19.91
CA ASP A 19 0.95 -13.96 -20.72
C ASP A 19 1.27 -14.12 -22.20
N VAL A 20 2.29 -13.40 -22.70
CA VAL A 20 2.73 -13.54 -24.11
C VAL A 20 3.47 -14.86 -24.32
N ILE A 21 4.37 -15.24 -23.41
CA ILE A 21 5.10 -16.50 -23.49
C ILE A 21 4.15 -17.69 -23.42
N GLN A 22 3.20 -17.68 -22.50
CA GLN A 22 2.20 -18.77 -22.39
C GLN A 22 1.42 -19.00 -23.71
N ARG A 23 1.22 -17.94 -24.49
CA ARG A 23 0.59 -18.05 -25.82
C ARG A 23 1.59 -18.49 -26.89
N ALA A 24 2.83 -18.01 -26.79
CA ALA A 24 3.87 -18.27 -27.79
C ALA A 24 4.43 -19.70 -27.73
N VAL A 25 4.54 -20.32 -26.57
CA VAL A 25 5.05 -21.69 -26.35
C VAL A 25 4.35 -22.75 -27.22
N ARG A 26 3.14 -22.48 -27.68
CA ARG A 26 2.39 -23.37 -28.57
C ARG A 26 2.92 -23.36 -30.01
N TYR A 27 3.71 -22.35 -30.40
CA TYR A 27 4.10 -22.11 -31.81
C TYR A 27 5.60 -21.85 -32.00
N VAL A 28 6.36 -21.71 -30.92
CA VAL A 28 7.78 -21.35 -30.93
C VAL A 28 8.55 -22.33 -30.05
N ASP A 29 9.75 -22.74 -30.51
CA ASP A 29 10.63 -23.58 -29.70
C ASP A 29 10.97 -22.89 -28.37
N PRO A 30 10.87 -23.56 -27.23
CA PRO A 30 11.23 -23.00 -25.94
C PRO A 30 12.65 -22.41 -25.88
N THR A 31 13.59 -22.92 -26.66
CA THR A 31 14.98 -22.44 -26.73
C THR A 31 15.12 -21.07 -27.41
N ASP A 32 14.16 -20.72 -28.27
CA ASP A 32 14.11 -19.43 -28.97
C ASP A 32 13.43 -18.32 -28.15
N ILE A 33 12.89 -18.67 -26.98
CA ILE A 33 12.18 -17.72 -26.14
C ILE A 33 13.19 -16.92 -25.29
N PRO A 34 13.31 -15.59 -25.50
CA PRO A 34 14.24 -14.78 -24.72
C PRO A 34 13.82 -14.71 -23.26
N GLU A 35 14.77 -14.82 -22.35
CA GLU A 35 14.51 -14.73 -20.92
C GLU A 35 13.99 -13.34 -20.51
N PHE A 36 13.19 -13.31 -19.43
CA PHE A 36 12.57 -12.07 -18.94
C PHE A 36 13.60 -10.98 -18.65
N HIS A 37 14.74 -11.33 -18.03
CA HIS A 37 15.73 -10.33 -17.64
C HIS A 37 16.37 -9.62 -18.85
N SER A 38 16.54 -10.29 -19.99
CA SER A 38 17.08 -9.70 -21.21
C SER A 38 16.11 -8.66 -21.83
N LEU A 39 14.80 -8.88 -21.68
CA LEU A 39 13.78 -8.00 -22.22
C LEU A 39 13.31 -6.89 -21.25
N ARG A 40 13.54 -7.09 -19.94
CA ARG A 40 13.01 -6.21 -18.88
C ARG A 40 13.27 -4.74 -19.11
N SER A 41 14.52 -4.36 -19.42
CA SER A 41 14.92 -2.96 -19.62
C SER A 41 14.23 -2.33 -20.83
N SER A 42 14.13 -3.07 -21.94
CA SER A 42 13.45 -2.61 -23.15
C SER A 42 11.94 -2.43 -22.94
N LEU A 43 11.31 -3.37 -22.23
CA LEU A 43 9.88 -3.31 -21.92
C LEU A 43 9.57 -2.19 -20.91
N SER A 44 10.43 -1.99 -19.89
CA SER A 44 10.33 -0.87 -18.93
C SER A 44 10.41 0.46 -19.64
N ARG A 45 11.38 0.64 -20.54
CA ARG A 45 11.55 1.88 -21.33
C ARG A 45 10.32 2.15 -22.20
N THR A 46 9.79 1.12 -22.87
CA THR A 46 8.54 1.24 -23.62
C THR A 46 7.38 1.72 -22.74
N ARG A 47 7.28 1.23 -21.50
CA ARG A 47 6.23 1.69 -20.58
C ARG A 47 6.45 3.11 -20.10
N SER A 48 7.68 3.49 -19.74
CA SER A 48 7.99 4.84 -19.28
C SER A 48 7.62 5.94 -20.30
N THR A 49 7.75 5.66 -21.60
CA THR A 49 7.33 6.63 -22.64
C THR A 49 5.82 6.79 -22.78
N LEU A 50 5.03 6.02 -22.06
CA LEU A 50 3.55 6.05 -22.13
C LEU A 50 2.93 6.56 -20.82
N LEU A 51 3.73 6.70 -19.77
CA LEU A 51 3.31 7.23 -18.48
C LEU A 51 3.68 8.71 -18.42
N PRO A 52 2.89 9.54 -17.70
CA PRO A 52 3.28 10.91 -17.41
C PRO A 52 4.64 10.95 -16.70
N ASP A 53 5.38 12.02 -16.93
CA ASP A 53 6.58 12.29 -16.14
C ASP A 53 6.22 12.41 -14.66
N ILE A 54 7.12 11.94 -13.82
CA ILE A 54 6.94 12.05 -12.37
C ILE A 54 7.36 13.48 -11.99
N PRO A 55 6.44 14.29 -11.41
CA PRO A 55 6.78 15.66 -11.01
C PRO A 55 7.77 15.65 -9.84
N ASP A 56 8.69 16.61 -9.84
CA ASP A 56 9.65 16.80 -8.76
C ASP A 56 9.04 17.56 -7.58
N ASP A 57 8.05 18.42 -7.83
CA ASP A 57 7.36 19.23 -6.81
C ASP A 57 5.88 18.83 -6.68
N ILE A 58 5.34 19.06 -5.48
CA ILE A 58 3.93 18.78 -5.18
C ILE A 58 2.99 19.70 -5.94
N ASP A 59 3.40 20.92 -6.22
CA ASP A 59 2.60 21.89 -6.96
C ASP A 59 2.46 21.52 -8.44
N ASP A 60 3.41 20.75 -8.96
CA ASP A 60 3.40 20.24 -10.32
C ASP A 60 2.59 18.95 -10.48
N VAL A 61 2.04 18.40 -9.39
CA VAL A 61 1.22 17.18 -9.43
C VAL A 61 -0.14 17.48 -10.03
N LEU A 62 -0.25 17.34 -11.33
CA LEU A 62 -1.49 17.46 -12.08
C LEU A 62 -1.99 16.08 -12.50
N LEU A 63 -2.98 15.58 -11.77
CA LEU A 63 -3.61 14.31 -12.14
C LEU A 63 -4.62 14.53 -13.27
N GLU A 64 -4.44 13.87 -14.39
CA GLU A 64 -5.41 13.86 -15.47
C GLU A 64 -6.67 13.07 -15.08
N ARG A 65 -7.75 13.25 -15.87
CA ARG A 65 -9.07 12.69 -15.54
C ARG A 65 -9.07 11.18 -15.37
N GLU A 66 -8.30 10.46 -16.16
CA GLU A 66 -8.16 9.00 -16.11
C GLU A 66 -7.52 8.52 -14.82
N TRP A 67 -6.52 9.23 -14.29
CA TRP A 67 -5.84 8.91 -13.02
C TRP A 67 -6.69 9.18 -11.78
N LYS A 68 -7.79 9.95 -11.94
CA LYS A 68 -8.75 10.23 -10.87
C LYS A 68 -9.86 9.17 -10.78
N ARG A 69 -9.87 8.19 -11.68
CA ARG A 69 -10.93 7.18 -11.79
C ARG A 69 -10.37 5.77 -11.77
N THR A 70 -11.22 4.84 -11.37
CA THR A 70 -10.94 3.41 -11.54
C THR A 70 -11.10 3.04 -13.02
N TRP A 71 -10.54 1.88 -13.41
CA TRP A 71 -10.65 1.36 -14.78
C TRP A 71 -12.10 1.22 -15.27
N ASN A 72 -13.08 1.08 -14.36
CA ASN A 72 -14.52 1.04 -14.68
C ASN A 72 -15.20 2.42 -14.51
N GLY A 73 -14.44 3.51 -14.52
CA GLY A 73 -14.91 4.90 -14.60
C GLY A 73 -15.40 5.50 -13.27
N LYS A 74 -15.36 4.80 -12.13
CA LYS A 74 -15.79 5.36 -10.84
C LYS A 74 -14.76 6.36 -10.32
N LYS A 75 -15.23 7.42 -9.63
CA LYS A 75 -14.34 8.36 -8.93
C LYS A 75 -13.50 7.59 -7.92
N PHE A 76 -12.17 7.76 -7.98
CA PHE A 76 -11.20 7.10 -7.13
C PHE A 76 -10.34 8.10 -6.35
N LEU A 77 -9.95 9.23 -6.94
CA LEU A 77 -9.34 10.33 -6.19
C LEU A 77 -10.41 10.93 -5.27
N SER A 78 -10.26 10.69 -3.97
CA SER A 78 -11.17 11.16 -2.94
C SER A 78 -10.80 12.55 -2.45
N HIS A 79 -9.51 12.80 -2.28
CA HIS A 79 -8.97 14.06 -1.78
C HIS A 79 -7.61 14.37 -2.39
N GLN A 80 -7.38 15.66 -2.65
CA GLN A 80 -6.10 16.22 -3.04
C GLN A 80 -5.96 17.57 -2.35
N ASP A 81 -4.87 17.74 -1.63
CA ASP A 81 -4.49 18.99 -1.00
C ASP A 81 -2.99 19.22 -1.18
N ASN A 82 -2.64 20.14 -2.05
CA ASN A 82 -1.24 20.44 -2.37
C ASN A 82 -0.57 21.23 -1.23
N ASN A 83 -1.32 22.05 -0.45
CA ASN A 83 -0.75 22.79 0.69
C ASN A 83 -0.26 21.83 1.78
N TRP A 84 -1.00 20.76 2.01
CA TRP A 84 -0.61 19.71 2.94
C TRP A 84 0.17 18.59 2.26
N GLY A 85 0.27 18.59 0.93
CA GLY A 85 0.99 17.58 0.18
C GLY A 85 0.38 16.18 0.36
N ILE A 86 -0.93 16.04 0.19
CA ILE A 86 -1.61 14.77 0.41
C ILE A 86 -2.55 14.41 -0.73
N LEU A 87 -2.45 13.15 -1.20
CA LEU A 87 -3.42 12.53 -2.10
C LEU A 87 -4.10 11.35 -1.40
N VAL A 88 -5.43 11.24 -1.54
CA VAL A 88 -6.19 10.12 -1.00
C VAL A 88 -7.02 9.48 -2.09
N PHE A 89 -6.84 8.18 -2.27
CA PHE A 89 -7.55 7.37 -3.25
C PHE A 89 -8.47 6.37 -2.55
N ALA A 90 -9.76 6.52 -2.78
CA ALA A 90 -10.80 5.59 -2.36
C ALA A 90 -12.08 5.83 -3.17
N THR A 91 -12.85 4.79 -3.42
CA THR A 91 -14.20 4.91 -3.97
C THR A 91 -15.24 5.07 -2.85
N LYS A 92 -16.44 5.59 -3.18
CA LYS A 92 -17.58 5.58 -2.26
C LYS A 92 -17.80 4.19 -1.63
N LYS A 93 -17.69 3.12 -2.42
CA LYS A 93 -17.88 1.75 -1.95
C LYS A 93 -16.80 1.30 -0.96
N ASN A 94 -15.57 1.83 -1.09
CA ASN A 94 -14.51 1.55 -0.12
C ASN A 94 -14.86 2.14 1.26
N TYR A 95 -15.33 3.38 1.33
CA TYR A 95 -15.76 3.99 2.58
C TYR A 95 -16.96 3.28 3.21
N GLN A 96 -17.93 2.86 2.39
CA GLN A 96 -19.10 2.10 2.86
C GLN A 96 -18.72 0.72 3.43
N ARG A 97 -17.66 0.10 2.93
CA ARG A 97 -17.14 -1.17 3.44
C ARG A 97 -16.28 -0.97 4.68
N LEU A 98 -15.47 0.09 4.69
CA LEU A 98 -14.63 0.44 5.84
C LEU A 98 -15.46 0.67 7.10
N GLU A 99 -16.63 1.31 6.98
CA GLU A 99 -17.57 1.52 8.09
C GLU A 99 -18.03 0.20 8.75
N ARG A 100 -18.03 -0.90 7.97
CA ARG A 100 -18.48 -2.23 8.42
C ARG A 100 -17.35 -3.10 8.97
N CYS A 101 -16.15 -2.57 9.08
CA CYS A 101 -15.01 -3.34 9.54
C CYS A 101 -14.81 -3.15 11.05
N ASP A 102 -14.86 -4.25 11.79
CA ASP A 102 -14.52 -4.27 13.22
C ASP A 102 -13.01 -4.13 13.44
N VAL A 103 -12.20 -4.52 12.45
CA VAL A 103 -10.75 -4.42 12.49
C VAL A 103 -10.24 -3.70 11.26
N ILE A 104 -9.43 -2.66 11.48
CA ILE A 104 -8.70 -1.97 10.43
C ILE A 104 -7.19 -2.15 10.62
N TYR A 105 -6.46 -2.04 9.52
CA TYR A 105 -5.00 -2.11 9.50
C TYR A 105 -4.48 -0.89 8.77
N ALA A 106 -3.57 -0.16 9.39
CA ALA A 106 -2.90 0.98 8.78
C ALA A 106 -1.41 0.68 8.66
N ASP A 107 -0.90 0.69 7.43
CA ASP A 107 0.47 0.34 7.10
C ASP A 107 1.09 1.36 6.17
N GLY A 108 2.33 1.73 6.46
CA GLY A 108 3.12 2.68 5.68
C GLY A 108 4.28 1.99 4.93
N THR A 109 4.29 2.08 3.61
CA THR A 109 5.36 1.54 2.75
C THR A 109 6.13 2.68 2.08
N PHE A 110 7.48 2.65 2.19
CA PHE A 110 8.34 3.72 1.67
C PHE A 110 8.92 3.42 0.29
N LYS A 111 9.33 2.18 0.05
CA LYS A 111 10.09 1.79 -1.14
C LYS A 111 9.34 1.91 -2.46
N THR A 112 8.02 1.95 -2.43
CA THR A 112 7.16 2.00 -3.61
C THR A 112 6.48 3.35 -3.81
N CYS A 113 6.74 4.31 -2.92
CA CYS A 113 6.16 5.64 -3.01
C CYS A 113 6.85 6.44 -4.11
N PRO A 114 6.11 7.03 -5.07
CA PRO A 114 6.70 7.90 -6.07
C PRO A 114 7.01 9.29 -5.50
N PRO A 115 8.08 9.97 -5.96
CA PRO A 115 8.28 11.39 -5.68
C PRO A 115 7.05 12.21 -6.18
N PRO A 116 6.78 13.36 -5.58
CA PRO A 116 7.43 13.98 -4.41
C PRO A 116 6.94 13.44 -3.05
N TYR A 117 6.13 12.39 -3.06
CA TYR A 117 5.61 11.78 -1.83
C TYR A 117 6.69 10.92 -1.15
N THR A 118 6.63 10.83 0.18
CA THR A 118 7.62 10.10 0.98
C THR A 118 7.15 8.72 1.42
N GLN A 119 5.86 8.51 1.45
CA GLN A 119 5.26 7.30 1.99
C GLN A 119 3.98 6.94 1.22
N PHE A 120 3.75 5.65 1.06
CA PHE A 120 2.46 5.11 0.64
C PHE A 120 1.77 4.51 1.86
N VAL A 121 0.70 5.13 2.31
CA VAL A 121 -0.11 4.64 3.45
C VAL A 121 -1.32 3.91 2.92
N ALA A 122 -1.51 2.67 3.33
CA ALA A 122 -2.69 1.89 3.00
C ALA A 122 -3.54 1.62 4.25
N ILE A 123 -4.84 1.88 4.16
CA ILE A 123 -5.79 1.44 5.18
C ILE A 123 -6.57 0.24 4.62
N HIS A 124 -6.39 -0.89 5.27
CA HIS A 124 -7.11 -2.12 5.00
C HIS A 124 -8.20 -2.33 6.05
N GLY A 125 -9.17 -3.15 5.75
CA GLY A 125 -10.17 -3.58 6.73
C GLY A 125 -10.45 -5.07 6.61
N LEU A 126 -10.76 -5.70 7.74
CA LEU A 126 -11.26 -7.06 7.77
C LEU A 126 -12.75 -7.04 7.38
N PHE A 127 -13.04 -7.51 6.18
CA PHE A 127 -14.39 -7.53 5.63
C PHE A 127 -14.71 -8.91 5.08
N GLN A 128 -15.75 -9.57 5.61
CA GLN A 128 -16.13 -10.93 5.21
C GLN A 128 -14.94 -11.90 5.26
N GLU A 129 -14.25 -11.95 6.41
CA GLU A 129 -13.10 -12.83 6.67
C GLU A 129 -11.86 -12.59 5.77
N ARG A 130 -11.84 -11.46 5.05
CA ARG A 130 -10.71 -11.08 4.18
C ARG A 130 -10.20 -9.70 4.52
N VAL A 131 -8.89 -9.56 4.56
CA VAL A 131 -8.24 -8.25 4.65
C VAL A 131 -8.17 -7.64 3.25
N LEU A 132 -8.87 -6.53 3.06
CA LEU A 132 -8.98 -5.85 1.77
C LEU A 132 -8.47 -4.40 1.89
N PRO A 133 -7.71 -3.89 0.89
CA PRO A 133 -7.33 -2.49 0.84
C PRO A 133 -8.55 -1.62 0.49
N PHE A 134 -8.84 -0.63 1.31
CA PHE A 134 -9.94 0.28 1.07
C PHE A 134 -9.49 1.69 0.74
N LEU A 135 -8.35 2.10 1.26
CA LEU A 135 -7.87 3.46 1.07
C LEU A 135 -6.36 3.45 0.86
N MET A 136 -5.91 4.31 -0.03
CA MET A 136 -4.50 4.55 -0.31
C MET A 136 -4.23 6.05 -0.18
N CYS A 137 -3.19 6.41 0.54
CA CYS A 137 -2.78 7.77 0.74
C CYS A 137 -1.31 7.95 0.41
N LEU A 138 -0.99 9.08 -0.21
CA LEU A 138 0.37 9.52 -0.54
C LEU A 138 0.64 10.85 0.19
N PRO A 139 1.22 10.85 1.39
CA PRO A 139 1.67 12.05 2.07
C PRO A 139 3.11 12.42 1.67
N THR A 140 3.44 13.72 1.72
CA THR A 140 4.80 14.21 1.49
C THR A 140 5.70 14.14 2.72
N SER A 141 5.14 13.87 3.89
CA SER A 141 5.89 13.70 5.14
C SER A 141 5.24 12.68 6.08
N LYS A 142 5.94 12.33 7.16
CA LYS A 142 5.46 11.41 8.23
C LYS A 142 5.09 12.17 9.51
N THR A 143 4.69 13.39 9.39
CA THR A 143 4.36 14.21 10.56
C THR A 143 2.95 13.94 11.05
N VAL A 144 2.71 14.20 12.33
CA VAL A 144 1.37 14.17 12.90
C VAL A 144 0.41 15.05 12.10
N GLY A 145 0.90 16.18 11.55
CA GLY A 145 0.10 17.08 10.71
C GLY A 145 -0.51 16.41 9.49
N GLN A 146 0.20 15.49 8.83
CA GLN A 146 -0.31 14.73 7.68
C GLN A 146 -1.45 13.77 8.08
N TYR A 147 -1.30 13.08 9.20
CA TYR A 147 -2.34 12.16 9.68
C TYR A 147 -3.56 12.90 10.20
N LYS A 148 -3.38 14.13 10.76
CA LYS A 148 -4.46 15.05 11.12
C LYS A 148 -5.30 15.50 9.91
N GLN A 149 -4.78 15.42 8.71
CA GLN A 149 -5.57 15.64 7.49
C GLN A 149 -6.23 14.34 7.01
N LEU A 150 -5.54 13.22 7.12
CA LEU A 150 -6.01 11.93 6.60
C LEU A 150 -7.20 11.36 7.40
N LEU A 151 -7.06 11.18 8.71
CA LEU A 151 -8.06 10.46 9.50
C LEU A 151 -9.38 11.22 9.63
N PRO A 152 -9.42 12.55 9.90
CA PRO A 152 -10.65 13.31 9.85
C PRO A 152 -11.33 13.29 8.47
N HIS A 153 -10.54 13.34 7.37
CA HIS A 153 -11.10 13.18 6.03
C HIS A 153 -11.77 11.81 5.87
N VAL A 154 -11.12 10.71 6.27
CA VAL A 154 -11.68 9.36 6.21
C VAL A 154 -13.00 9.28 6.99
N LYS A 155 -13.03 9.78 8.23
CA LYS A 155 -14.24 9.81 9.06
C LYS A 155 -15.38 10.62 8.41
N ALA A 156 -15.05 11.80 7.88
CA ALA A 156 -16.02 12.64 7.19
C ALA A 156 -16.62 11.94 5.96
N GLN A 157 -15.79 11.28 5.14
CA GLN A 157 -16.26 10.55 3.97
C GLN A 157 -17.12 9.33 4.35
N VAL A 158 -16.72 8.58 5.38
CA VAL A 158 -17.53 7.48 5.91
C VAL A 158 -18.90 8.02 6.31
N ARG A 159 -18.96 9.10 7.11
CA ARG A 159 -20.21 9.69 7.56
C ARG A 159 -21.08 10.21 6.41
N ILE A 160 -20.48 10.86 5.42
CA ILE A 160 -21.19 11.34 4.22
C ILE A 160 -21.84 10.20 3.44
N PHE A 161 -21.16 9.07 3.29
CA PHE A 161 -21.61 7.98 2.44
C PHE A 161 -22.45 6.91 3.14
N THR A 162 -22.44 6.88 4.48
CA THR A 162 -23.15 5.85 5.27
C THR A 162 -24.14 6.41 6.29
N GLY A 163 -24.01 7.69 6.64
CA GLY A 163 -24.72 8.30 7.77
C GLY A 163 -24.22 7.87 9.15
N ARG A 164 -23.14 7.08 9.21
CA ARG A 164 -22.58 6.49 10.44
C ARG A 164 -21.15 6.96 10.67
N ASN A 165 -20.66 6.79 11.88
CA ASN A 165 -19.26 7.06 12.21
C ASN A 165 -18.39 5.85 11.88
N CYS A 166 -17.11 6.11 11.55
CA CYS A 166 -16.08 5.08 11.49
C CYS A 166 -15.67 4.73 12.91
N SER A 167 -16.03 3.56 13.40
CA SER A 167 -15.77 3.11 14.79
C SER A 167 -15.37 1.64 14.81
N PRO A 168 -14.19 1.26 14.30
CA PRO A 168 -13.71 -0.10 14.40
C PRO A 168 -13.36 -0.45 15.85
N ASP A 169 -13.52 -1.70 16.26
CA ASP A 169 -13.13 -2.20 17.58
C ASP A 169 -11.62 -2.19 17.76
N LYS A 170 -10.87 -2.44 16.66
CA LYS A 170 -9.41 -2.53 16.66
C LYS A 170 -8.80 -1.81 15.47
N ALA A 171 -7.67 -1.14 15.73
CA ALA A 171 -6.77 -0.63 14.70
C ALA A 171 -5.37 -1.26 14.88
N VAL A 172 -4.94 -2.01 13.91
CA VAL A 172 -3.59 -2.59 13.88
C VAL A 172 -2.68 -1.65 13.09
N CYS A 173 -1.71 -1.03 13.77
CA CYS A 173 -0.79 -0.07 13.18
C CYS A 173 0.66 -0.57 13.30
N ASP A 174 1.55 -0.07 12.46
CA ASP A 174 2.98 -0.21 12.69
C ASP A 174 3.42 0.65 13.90
N PHE A 175 4.73 0.67 14.20
CA PHE A 175 5.28 1.43 15.32
C PHE A 175 5.49 2.92 15.02
N GLU A 176 4.78 3.47 14.04
CA GLU A 176 4.82 4.90 13.74
C GLU A 176 3.98 5.70 14.74
N GLN A 177 4.65 6.37 15.65
CA GLN A 177 4.00 7.12 16.75
C GLN A 177 3.00 8.18 16.24
N ALA A 178 3.33 8.85 15.14
CA ALA A 178 2.48 9.88 14.56
C ALA A 178 1.13 9.31 14.11
N LEU A 179 1.14 8.15 13.47
CA LEU A 179 -0.08 7.45 13.05
C LEU A 179 -0.87 6.93 14.25
N GLN A 180 -0.19 6.28 15.20
CA GLN A 180 -0.85 5.73 16.41
C GLN A 180 -1.52 6.84 17.22
N SER A 181 -0.82 7.95 17.48
CA SER A 181 -1.36 9.09 18.23
C SER A 181 -2.60 9.69 17.56
N GLU A 182 -2.61 9.74 16.22
CA GLU A 182 -3.76 10.30 15.52
C GLU A 182 -4.93 9.31 15.48
N VAL A 183 -4.66 8.01 15.40
CA VAL A 183 -5.70 6.98 15.53
C VAL A 183 -6.33 7.03 16.94
N GLU A 184 -5.55 7.21 18.00
CA GLU A 184 -6.05 7.39 19.37
C GLU A 184 -6.95 8.63 19.49
N THR A 185 -6.54 9.72 18.87
CA THR A 185 -7.28 10.99 18.93
C THR A 185 -8.60 10.90 18.16
N GLU A 186 -8.57 10.34 16.95
CA GLU A 186 -9.70 10.36 16.03
C GLU A 186 -10.66 9.18 16.21
N LEU A 187 -10.17 8.01 16.67
CA LEU A 187 -10.95 6.79 16.85
C LEU A 187 -10.99 6.40 18.35
N GLN A 188 -11.52 7.27 19.19
CA GLN A 188 -11.46 7.19 20.66
C GLN A 188 -11.92 5.86 21.28
N ASN A 189 -12.81 5.12 20.63
CA ASN A 189 -13.32 3.83 21.12
C ASN A 189 -12.61 2.63 20.48
N THR A 190 -11.53 2.87 19.73
CA THR A 190 -10.80 1.84 19.00
C THR A 190 -9.58 1.39 19.80
N ARG A 191 -9.44 0.09 20.04
CA ARG A 191 -8.23 -0.46 20.65
C ARG A 191 -7.10 -0.50 19.64
N ILE A 192 -6.00 0.20 19.93
CA ILE A 192 -4.79 0.14 19.09
C ILE A 192 -4.01 -1.12 19.43
N CYS A 193 -3.58 -1.82 18.38
CA CYS A 193 -2.72 -2.99 18.46
C CYS A 193 -1.49 -2.77 17.59
N SER A 194 -0.32 -3.07 18.09
CA SER A 194 0.91 -3.02 17.29
C SER A 194 0.96 -4.20 16.32
N CYS A 195 1.42 -3.95 15.10
CA CYS A 195 1.55 -4.97 14.07
C CYS A 195 2.65 -5.98 14.44
N CYS A 196 2.28 -7.24 14.63
CA CYS A 196 3.21 -8.32 14.98
C CYS A 196 4.29 -8.52 13.90
N PHE A 197 3.95 -8.37 12.61
CA PHE A 197 4.92 -8.46 11.52
C PHE A 197 6.05 -7.42 11.68
N HIS A 198 5.71 -6.16 11.95
CA HIS A 198 6.68 -5.08 12.14
C HIS A 198 7.50 -5.28 13.42
N LEU A 199 6.90 -5.81 14.48
CA LEU A 199 7.62 -6.20 15.69
C LEU A 199 8.67 -7.27 15.37
N CYS A 200 8.27 -8.37 14.75
CA CYS A 200 9.19 -9.44 14.37
C CYS A 200 10.29 -8.94 13.43
N GLN A 201 9.97 -8.08 12.48
CA GLN A 201 10.95 -7.48 11.56
C GLN A 201 11.94 -6.58 12.30
N SER A 202 11.49 -5.77 13.27
CA SER A 202 12.37 -4.91 14.07
C SER A 202 13.30 -5.72 14.97
N LEU A 203 12.78 -6.77 15.60
CA LEU A 203 13.57 -7.72 16.40
C LEU A 203 14.62 -8.41 15.53
N TRP A 204 14.24 -8.90 14.34
CA TRP A 204 15.17 -9.53 13.41
C TRP A 204 16.27 -8.57 12.94
N ARG A 205 15.94 -7.33 12.63
CA ARG A 205 16.95 -6.29 12.30
C ARG A 205 17.91 -6.08 13.47
N ARG A 206 17.41 -6.05 14.70
CA ARG A 206 18.25 -5.90 15.90
C ARG A 206 19.19 -7.09 16.08
N VAL A 207 18.68 -8.32 15.94
CA VAL A 207 19.48 -9.54 15.97
C VAL A 207 20.57 -9.55 14.90
N SER A 208 20.24 -9.12 13.69
CA SER A 208 21.20 -9.03 12.58
C SER A 208 22.28 -7.98 12.84
N ASN A 209 21.93 -6.82 13.38
CA ASN A 209 22.88 -5.74 13.70
C ASN A 209 23.81 -6.07 14.86
N LEU A 210 23.47 -7.04 15.70
CA LEU A 210 24.30 -7.51 16.79
C LEU A 210 25.21 -8.69 16.40
N ASP A 211 25.23 -9.05 15.10
CA ASP A 211 25.99 -10.19 14.54
C ASP A 211 25.70 -11.55 15.18
N VAL A 212 24.57 -11.66 15.91
CA VAL A 212 24.14 -12.92 16.54
C VAL A 212 23.14 -13.73 15.71
N SER A 213 22.94 -13.36 14.46
CA SER A 213 21.97 -13.99 13.55
C SER A 213 22.23 -15.48 13.34
N THR A 214 23.52 -15.90 13.27
CA THR A 214 23.94 -17.29 13.14
C THR A 214 23.64 -18.08 14.42
N GLN A 215 23.89 -17.48 15.60
CA GLN A 215 23.59 -18.08 16.90
C GLN A 215 22.07 -18.18 17.13
N TYR A 216 21.32 -17.14 16.72
CA TYR A 216 19.86 -17.14 16.74
C TYR A 216 19.30 -18.28 15.87
N GLY A 217 19.83 -18.49 14.67
CA GLY A 217 19.46 -19.58 13.78
C GLY A 217 19.69 -20.98 14.34
N ARG A 218 20.68 -21.15 15.24
CA ARG A 218 21.05 -22.44 15.86
C ARG A 218 20.40 -22.68 17.23
N ASN A 219 20.04 -21.63 17.96
CA ASN A 219 19.53 -21.74 19.33
C ASN A 219 18.00 -21.86 19.37
N ARG A 220 17.52 -23.07 19.71
CA ARG A 220 16.08 -23.36 19.86
C ARG A 220 15.35 -22.49 20.90
N ARG A 221 16.04 -22.03 21.97
CA ARG A 221 15.43 -21.18 23.00
C ARG A 221 15.14 -19.79 22.48
N LEU A 222 16.08 -19.20 21.71
CA LEU A 222 15.87 -17.89 21.06
C LEU A 222 14.77 -17.94 20.01
N LYS A 223 14.64 -19.04 19.26
CA LYS A 223 13.52 -19.24 18.32
C LYS A 223 12.16 -19.35 19.01
N LYS A 224 12.10 -19.99 20.20
CA LYS A 224 10.86 -20.10 20.97
C LYS A 224 10.33 -18.74 21.45
N CYS A 225 11.21 -17.80 21.81
CA CYS A 225 10.78 -16.44 22.16
C CYS A 225 10.03 -15.73 21.01
N ASN A 226 10.41 -16.01 19.75
CA ASN A 226 9.73 -15.42 18.60
C ASN A 226 8.42 -16.16 18.27
N ALA A 227 8.35 -17.47 18.49
CA ALA A 227 7.13 -18.25 18.29
C ALA A 227 6.04 -17.93 19.33
N SER A 228 6.42 -17.56 20.55
CA SER A 228 5.47 -17.12 21.58
C SER A 228 4.87 -15.73 21.27
N VAL A 229 5.57 -14.87 20.54
CA VAL A 229 5.04 -13.58 20.07
C VAL A 229 4.04 -13.77 18.92
N SER A 230 4.20 -14.80 18.09
CA SER A 230 3.28 -15.12 16.99
C SER A 230 2.00 -15.87 17.41
N SER A 231 1.94 -16.37 18.65
CA SER A 231 0.76 -17.07 19.18
C SER A 231 -0.27 -16.15 19.87
N TRP A 232 -0.10 -14.84 19.81
CA TRP A 232 -1.01 -13.82 20.37
C TRP A 232 -2.01 -13.29 19.30
N HIS A 233 -2.54 -14.20 18.49
CA HIS A 233 -3.62 -13.91 17.53
C HIS A 233 -4.93 -14.54 17.99
#